data_25e81c36c50c3890f49e7e7ee1aed8da
#
_entry.id   25e81c36c50c3890f49e7e7ee1aed8da
#
_cell.length_a   1.000
_cell.length_b   1.000
_cell.length_c   1.000
_cell.angle_alpha   90.00
_cell.angle_beta   90.00
_cell.angle_gamma   90.00
#
_symmetry.space_group_name_H-M   'P 1'
#
loop_
_entity.id
_entity.type
_entity.pdbx_description
1 polymer ?
#
loop_
_entity_poly.entity_id
_entity_poly.type
_entity_poly.pdbx_seq_one_letter_code
_entity_poly.pdbx_strand_id
1 'polypeptide(L)'
;MGVSFALGFGLAWMVREPGIDPTLAANAGQVAAAPASTAPNPFPNIGGTASQPLKAGMAGIPDTASADELWARALMPQERQEPGYDAEDRLRRMAQTNPVALRKLLQRYETDRSPQARELLKSILSTVQTPEVVAFAVRLAGSSNTVERKYGFELLDSLSPDSAEARGMIKQALATEQSPEVLVQALLALKPGASEPEEADQMVSQLKALAQHGDAAVRRHSIMQLGQWDKKGEGADVLAQALSDRATEVRQAAIFAIAQNGARSDSIKASLMAIVMNTQETRDIRGSALQAVERFSLTKEEYASFAKAKAQLQGL
;
A
#
# COMPACT_ATOMS: atom_id res chain seq x y z
N MET A 1 -14.00 20.37 -30.15
CA MET A 1 -14.61 20.50 -28.83
C MET A 1 -14.63 19.12 -28.21
N GLY A 2 -13.63 18.80 -27.39
CA GLY A 2 -13.48 17.52 -26.72
C GLY A 2 -13.65 17.74 -25.23
N VAL A 3 -14.57 17.01 -24.62
CA VAL A 3 -14.81 17.04 -23.18
C VAL A 3 -14.12 15.82 -22.57
N SER A 4 -13.03 16.07 -21.84
CA SER A 4 -12.35 15.03 -21.05
C SER A 4 -13.09 14.84 -19.73
N PHE A 5 -13.65 13.65 -19.52
CA PHE A 5 -14.10 13.20 -18.20
C PHE A 5 -12.99 12.41 -17.54
N ALA A 6 -12.35 13.03 -16.55
CA ALA A 6 -11.48 12.33 -15.60
C ALA A 6 -12.36 11.76 -14.48
N LEU A 7 -12.56 10.44 -14.48
CA LEU A 7 -13.16 9.71 -13.35
C LEU A 7 -12.03 9.17 -12.47
N GLY A 8 -11.72 9.90 -11.40
CA GLY A 8 -10.90 9.41 -10.32
C GLY A 8 -11.70 8.43 -9.45
N PHE A 9 -11.39 7.14 -9.52
CA PHE A 9 -11.89 6.15 -8.56
C PHE A 9 -10.84 5.93 -7.48
N GLY A 10 -10.96 6.68 -6.39
CA GLY A 10 -10.32 6.35 -5.13
C GLY A 10 -11.10 5.23 -4.44
N LEU A 11 -10.57 4.03 -4.42
CA LEU A 11 -11.09 2.92 -3.59
C LEU A 11 -10.57 3.09 -2.17
N ALA A 12 -11.35 3.76 -1.33
CA ALA A 12 -11.20 3.71 0.12
C ALA A 12 -11.68 2.34 0.62
N TRP A 13 -10.80 1.58 1.26
CA TRP A 13 -11.16 0.41 2.05
C TRP A 13 -11.86 0.88 3.32
N MET A 14 -13.18 0.77 3.38
CA MET A 14 -13.93 0.89 4.63
C MET A 14 -13.78 -0.39 5.44
N VAL A 15 -12.94 -0.34 6.46
CA VAL A 15 -13.04 -1.25 7.61
C VAL A 15 -14.32 -0.87 8.35
N ARG A 16 -15.28 -1.77 8.36
CA ARG A 16 -16.56 -1.61 9.07
C ARG A 16 -16.34 -2.01 10.52
N GLU A 17 -16.26 -1.04 11.42
CA GLU A 17 -16.36 -1.29 12.85
C GLU A 17 -17.82 -1.61 13.23
N PRO A 18 -18.05 -2.48 14.26
CA PRO A 18 -19.39 -2.86 14.69
C PRO A 18 -20.09 -1.69 15.40
N GLY A 19 -21.36 -1.50 15.05
CA GLY A 19 -22.19 -0.37 15.37
C GLY A 19 -22.35 -0.06 16.87
N ILE A 20 -22.28 1.22 17.15
CA ILE A 20 -22.80 1.84 18.37
C ILE A 20 -24.18 2.45 18.04
N ASP A 21 -25.18 2.03 18.80
CA ASP A 21 -26.60 2.43 18.69
C ASP A 21 -26.77 3.94 19.00
N PRO A 22 -27.39 4.76 18.14
CA PRO A 22 -27.47 6.22 18.32
C PRO A 22 -28.61 6.70 19.25
N THR A 23 -29.19 5.87 20.10
CA THR A 23 -30.34 6.26 20.93
C THR A 23 -30.06 6.71 22.38
N LEU A 24 -28.78 6.91 22.79
CA LEU A 24 -28.41 7.29 24.16
C LEU A 24 -27.77 8.69 24.32
N ALA A 25 -27.96 9.61 23.39
CA ALA A 25 -27.44 10.98 23.52
C ALA A 25 -28.54 12.06 23.44
N ALA A 26 -29.56 11.96 24.31
CA ALA A 26 -30.51 13.03 24.51
C ALA A 26 -30.92 13.07 25.99
N ASN A 27 -30.04 13.61 26.84
CA ASN A 27 -30.41 14.28 28.10
C ASN A 27 -29.11 14.72 28.85
N ALA A 28 -28.70 15.96 28.67
CA ALA A 28 -27.93 16.71 29.66
C ALA A 28 -28.30 18.19 29.47
N GLY A 29 -29.30 18.59 30.25
CA GLY A 29 -29.80 19.93 30.30
C GLY A 29 -28.83 20.94 30.91
N GLN A 30 -29.10 22.16 30.51
CA GLN A 30 -28.57 23.41 31.02
C GLN A 30 -28.48 23.46 32.57
N VAL A 31 -27.34 23.90 33.09
CA VAL A 31 -27.25 24.48 34.44
C VAL A 31 -26.56 25.84 34.33
N ALA A 32 -27.27 26.78 34.89
CA ALA A 32 -27.01 28.23 34.88
C ALA A 32 -25.75 28.64 35.67
N ALA A 33 -25.18 29.75 35.27
CA ALA A 33 -24.15 30.48 35.99
C ALA A 33 -24.72 31.17 37.24
N ALA A 34 -23.96 31.15 38.36
CA ALA A 34 -24.16 32.00 39.51
C ALA A 34 -22.81 32.51 40.06
N PRO A 35 -22.80 33.66 40.77
CA PRO A 35 -21.71 34.61 40.76
C PRO A 35 -20.63 34.43 41.86
N ALA A 36 -19.53 35.12 41.67
CA ALA A 36 -18.38 35.20 42.55
C ALA A 36 -18.71 35.66 43.97
N SER A 37 -18.17 34.94 44.99
CA SER A 37 -18.15 35.39 46.36
C SER A 37 -16.69 35.50 46.81
N THR A 38 -16.30 36.72 47.19
CA THR A 38 -15.07 37.12 47.83
C THR A 38 -15.13 36.81 49.35
N ALA A 39 -14.20 36.03 49.89
CA ALA A 39 -13.90 36.00 51.30
C ALA A 39 -12.40 35.74 51.57
N PRO A 40 -11.76 36.34 52.59
CA PRO A 40 -10.33 36.46 52.72
C PRO A 40 -9.66 35.23 53.39
N ASN A 41 -8.44 35.03 52.99
CA ASN A 41 -7.60 33.92 53.42
C ASN A 41 -6.82 34.30 54.71
N PRO A 42 -6.92 33.53 55.80
CA PRO A 42 -6.09 33.75 56.99
C PRO A 42 -5.19 32.54 57.27
N PHE A 43 -4.00 32.45 56.63
CA PHE A 43 -2.92 31.65 57.15
C PHE A 43 -1.56 32.30 56.88
N PRO A 44 -0.65 32.30 57.88
CA PRO A 44 0.59 33.03 57.81
C PRO A 44 1.68 32.32 57.01
N ASN A 45 2.46 33.14 56.39
CA ASN A 45 3.66 32.86 55.62
C ASN A 45 4.75 32.25 56.56
N ILE A 46 5.05 30.95 56.37
CA ILE A 46 6.25 30.34 56.98
C ILE A 46 7.25 30.09 55.86
N GLY A 47 8.34 30.88 55.89
CA GLY A 47 9.48 30.67 55.03
C GLY A 47 10.07 29.28 55.18
N GLY A 48 10.16 28.56 54.06
CA GLY A 48 10.79 27.24 53.95
C GLY A 48 11.56 27.20 52.65
N THR A 49 12.87 27.18 52.76
CA THR A 49 13.93 26.71 51.86
C THR A 49 13.49 26.22 50.50
N ALA A 50 14.01 26.90 49.47
CA ALA A 50 13.94 26.54 48.09
C ALA A 50 14.29 25.07 47.83
N SER A 51 13.29 24.23 47.67
CA SER A 51 13.43 22.94 46.98
C SER A 51 13.39 23.25 45.49
N GLN A 52 14.50 23.09 44.82
CA GLN A 52 14.62 23.14 43.40
C GLN A 52 13.61 22.15 42.79
N PRO A 53 12.76 22.53 41.86
CA PRO A 53 12.01 21.58 41.10
C PRO A 53 12.97 20.89 40.14
N LEU A 54 13.19 19.60 40.32
CA LEU A 54 13.66 18.69 39.28
C LEU A 54 12.63 18.67 38.13
N LYS A 55 12.55 19.73 37.39
CA LYS A 55 12.03 19.75 36.03
C LYS A 55 13.23 19.77 35.08
N ALA A 56 13.96 18.65 35.05
CA ALA A 56 14.79 18.37 33.91
C ALA A 56 13.85 18.06 32.73
N GLY A 57 13.52 19.07 31.97
CA GLY A 57 13.47 19.18 30.57
C GLY A 57 12.56 18.19 29.83
N MET A 58 11.30 18.55 29.69
CA MET A 58 10.57 18.30 28.45
C MET A 58 10.48 19.62 27.68
N ALA A 59 11.62 20.15 27.25
CA ALA A 59 11.64 21.24 26.31
C ALA A 59 11.27 20.66 24.94
N GLY A 60 10.21 21.17 24.31
CA GLY A 60 9.86 20.86 22.94
C GLY A 60 11.09 21.00 22.04
N ILE A 61 11.18 20.24 20.94
CA ILE A 61 12.36 20.30 20.06
C ILE A 61 12.45 21.71 19.46
N PRO A 62 13.57 22.43 19.62
CA PRO A 62 13.73 23.77 19.03
C PRO A 62 13.50 23.73 17.52
N ASP A 63 12.96 24.80 16.94
CA ASP A 63 12.84 24.92 15.46
C ASP A 63 14.18 24.81 14.74
N THR A 64 15.28 25.03 15.46
CA THR A 64 16.68 24.92 15.00
C THR A 64 17.27 23.52 15.17
N ALA A 65 16.49 22.50 15.59
CA ALA A 65 17.02 21.16 15.82
C ALA A 65 17.67 20.58 14.57
N SER A 66 18.84 20.00 14.73
CA SER A 66 19.59 19.36 13.67
C SER A 66 18.94 18.03 13.22
N ALA A 67 19.28 17.56 12.02
CA ALA A 67 18.82 16.25 11.56
C ALA A 67 19.24 15.10 12.50
N ASP A 68 20.38 15.22 13.16
CA ASP A 68 20.88 14.20 14.09
C ASP A 68 20.07 14.18 15.39
N GLU A 69 19.69 15.33 15.92
CA GLU A 69 18.81 15.44 17.10
C GLU A 69 17.41 14.91 16.80
N LEU A 70 16.85 15.27 15.64
CA LEU A 70 15.55 14.78 15.19
C LEU A 70 15.56 13.27 14.98
N TRP A 71 16.63 12.72 14.39
CA TRP A 71 16.84 11.30 14.20
C TRP A 71 16.81 10.54 15.53
N ALA A 72 17.62 10.99 16.51
CA ALA A 72 17.67 10.38 17.82
C ALA A 72 16.30 10.38 18.52
N ARG A 73 15.51 11.45 18.36
CA ARG A 73 14.17 11.55 18.95
C ARG A 73 13.14 10.68 18.21
N ALA A 74 13.20 10.62 16.88
CA ALA A 74 12.29 9.78 16.11
C ALA A 74 12.45 8.28 16.41
N LEU A 75 13.64 7.86 16.84
CA LEU A 75 13.90 6.48 17.29
C LEU A 75 13.50 6.20 18.75
N MET A 76 13.08 7.20 19.53
CA MET A 76 12.61 6.98 20.89
C MET A 76 11.23 6.28 20.89
N PRO A 77 10.93 5.43 21.90
CA PRO A 77 9.61 4.86 22.07
C PRO A 77 8.52 5.94 22.13
N GLN A 78 7.37 5.70 21.48
CA GLN A 78 6.25 6.67 21.39
C GLN A 78 5.78 7.18 22.77
N GLU A 79 5.86 6.36 23.82
CA GLU A 79 5.51 6.72 25.20
C GLU A 79 6.37 7.88 25.76
N ARG A 80 7.52 8.15 25.16
CA ARG A 80 8.44 9.23 25.52
C ARG A 80 8.39 10.42 24.56
N GLN A 81 7.55 10.35 23.53
CA GLN A 81 7.37 11.46 22.60
C GLN A 81 6.25 12.38 23.08
N GLU A 82 6.49 13.68 23.05
CA GLU A 82 5.45 14.65 23.42
C GLU A 82 4.32 14.67 22.37
N PRO A 83 3.03 14.72 22.78
CA PRO A 83 1.91 14.84 21.88
C PRO A 83 2.05 16.10 20.99
N GLY A 84 1.92 15.91 19.67
CA GLY A 84 1.97 16.99 18.67
C GLY A 84 3.38 17.35 18.20
N TYR A 85 4.38 16.58 18.58
CA TYR A 85 5.75 16.78 18.16
C TYR A 85 6.26 15.60 17.34
N ASP A 86 6.18 15.75 16.02
CA ASP A 86 6.61 14.71 15.09
C ASP A 86 8.01 14.99 14.55
N ALA A 87 9.02 14.38 15.19
CA ALA A 87 10.41 14.46 14.76
C ALA A 87 10.58 13.83 13.35
N GLU A 88 9.80 12.82 13.02
CA GLU A 88 9.77 12.18 11.71
C GLU A 88 9.27 13.15 10.64
N ASP A 89 8.17 13.87 10.87
CA ASP A 89 7.64 14.85 9.92
C ASP A 89 8.62 16.00 9.67
N ARG A 90 9.36 16.40 10.67
CA ARG A 90 10.42 17.41 10.51
C ARG A 90 11.59 16.87 9.69
N LEU A 91 12.02 15.64 9.96
CA LEU A 91 13.05 14.98 9.15
C LEU A 91 12.61 14.85 7.68
N ARG A 92 11.36 14.50 7.46
CA ARG A 92 10.77 14.40 6.12
C ARG A 92 10.80 15.74 5.39
N ARG A 93 10.35 16.82 6.03
CA ARG A 93 10.45 18.18 5.46
C ARG A 93 11.89 18.60 5.20
N MET A 94 12.81 18.32 6.14
CA MET A 94 14.22 18.61 5.94
C MET A 94 14.82 17.82 4.77
N ALA A 95 14.47 16.55 4.61
CA ALA A 95 14.93 15.72 3.50
C ALA A 95 14.45 16.27 2.14
N GLN A 96 13.24 16.83 2.10
CA GLN A 96 12.68 17.43 0.88
C GLN A 96 13.33 18.78 0.49
N THR A 97 13.76 19.56 1.47
CA THR A 97 14.17 20.95 1.26
C THR A 97 15.67 21.19 1.45
N ASN A 98 16.40 20.29 2.09
CA ASN A 98 17.81 20.44 2.42
C ASN A 98 18.64 19.23 1.94
N PRO A 99 19.40 19.40 0.82
CA PRO A 99 20.23 18.31 0.28
C PRO A 99 21.31 17.79 1.23
N VAL A 100 21.77 18.62 2.18
CA VAL A 100 22.76 18.19 3.18
C VAL A 100 22.09 17.24 4.20
N ALA A 101 20.89 17.59 4.67
CA ALA A 101 20.12 16.72 5.55
C ALA A 101 19.75 15.41 4.86
N LEU A 102 19.32 15.45 3.61
CA LEU A 102 19.03 14.27 2.81
C LEU A 102 20.24 13.33 2.73
N ARG A 103 21.41 13.85 2.36
CA ARG A 103 22.64 13.03 2.29
C ARG A 103 22.98 12.39 3.63
N LYS A 104 22.82 13.11 4.74
CA LYS A 104 22.99 12.52 6.08
C LYS A 104 22.04 11.37 6.34
N LEU A 105 20.75 11.51 5.97
CA LEU A 105 19.77 10.44 6.11
C LEU A 105 20.11 9.23 5.23
N LEU A 106 20.51 9.43 3.97
CA LEU A 106 20.95 8.34 3.12
C LEU A 106 22.19 7.61 3.69
N GLN A 107 23.12 8.37 4.30
CA GLN A 107 24.29 7.79 4.96
C GLN A 107 23.91 6.98 6.22
N ARG A 108 22.80 7.32 6.92
CA ARG A 108 22.31 6.52 8.04
C ARG A 108 21.97 5.09 7.65
N TYR A 109 21.60 4.85 6.41
CA TYR A 109 21.35 3.50 5.92
C TYR A 109 22.60 2.60 6.08
N GLU A 110 23.80 3.13 5.91
CA GLU A 110 25.03 2.37 6.02
C GLU A 110 25.49 2.25 7.49
N THR A 111 25.21 3.26 8.32
CA THR A 111 25.75 3.36 9.68
C THR A 111 24.81 2.83 10.76
N ASP A 112 23.49 2.90 10.55
CA ASP A 112 22.49 2.41 11.50
C ASP A 112 21.71 1.25 10.89
N ARG A 113 22.03 0.04 11.33
CA ARG A 113 21.43 -1.20 10.82
C ARG A 113 20.28 -1.73 11.67
N SER A 114 19.84 -0.96 12.68
CA SER A 114 18.72 -1.38 13.50
C SER A 114 17.41 -1.46 12.68
N PRO A 115 16.50 -2.41 12.98
CA PRO A 115 15.21 -2.51 12.29
C PRO A 115 14.41 -1.22 12.39
N GLN A 116 14.42 -0.55 13.54
CA GLN A 116 13.73 0.71 13.77
C GLN A 116 14.26 1.83 12.86
N ALA A 117 15.59 1.93 12.72
CA ALA A 117 16.21 2.89 11.81
C ALA A 117 15.84 2.62 10.34
N ARG A 118 15.77 1.35 9.94
CA ARG A 118 15.36 0.97 8.59
C ARG A 118 13.91 1.36 8.28
N GLU A 119 12.99 1.10 9.20
CA GLU A 119 11.60 1.49 9.05
C GLU A 119 11.43 3.02 9.04
N LEU A 120 12.11 3.74 9.93
CA LEU A 120 12.09 5.20 9.94
C LEU A 120 12.64 5.79 8.62
N LEU A 121 13.77 5.27 8.13
CA LEU A 121 14.31 5.69 6.84
C LEU A 121 13.33 5.42 5.70
N LYS A 122 12.72 4.24 5.66
CA LYS A 122 11.72 3.89 4.64
C LYS A 122 10.54 4.86 4.68
N SER A 123 9.99 5.13 5.86
CA SER A 123 8.87 6.06 6.03
C SER A 123 9.22 7.48 5.54
N ILE A 124 10.42 7.97 5.82
CA ILE A 124 10.86 9.28 5.37
C ILE A 124 11.11 9.29 3.87
N LEU A 125 11.96 8.36 3.37
CA LEU A 125 12.45 8.37 2.00
C LEU A 125 11.34 8.05 0.98
N SER A 126 10.35 7.24 1.34
CA SER A 126 9.20 6.92 0.48
C SER A 126 8.38 8.13 0.03
N THR A 127 8.52 9.26 0.71
CA THR A 127 7.82 10.52 0.40
C THR A 127 8.72 11.61 -0.18
N VAL A 128 10.02 11.34 -0.32
CA VAL A 128 11.01 12.29 -0.82
C VAL A 128 11.36 12.00 -2.28
N GLN A 129 10.64 12.63 -3.20
CA GLN A 129 10.77 12.40 -4.64
C GLN A 129 11.92 13.23 -5.24
N THR A 130 13.17 12.92 -4.89
CA THR A 130 14.36 13.54 -5.47
C THR A 130 15.17 12.55 -6.30
N PRO A 131 15.92 13.01 -7.32
CA PRO A 131 16.81 12.13 -8.11
C PRO A 131 17.79 11.34 -7.24
N GLU A 132 18.26 11.93 -6.14
CA GLU A 132 19.21 11.27 -5.22
C GLU A 132 18.56 10.08 -4.51
N VAL A 133 17.29 10.19 -4.09
CA VAL A 133 16.57 9.07 -3.45
C VAL A 133 16.24 7.98 -4.47
N VAL A 134 15.89 8.35 -5.70
CA VAL A 134 15.66 7.38 -6.78
C VAL A 134 16.97 6.64 -7.10
N ALA A 135 18.09 7.33 -7.27
CA ALA A 135 19.39 6.71 -7.50
C ALA A 135 19.81 5.80 -6.34
N PHE A 136 19.53 6.21 -5.11
CA PHE A 136 19.76 5.37 -3.93
C PHE A 136 18.92 4.09 -3.97
N ALA A 137 17.62 4.19 -4.28
CA ALA A 137 16.73 3.04 -4.41
C ALA A 137 17.18 2.07 -5.52
N VAL A 138 17.57 2.60 -6.69
CA VAL A 138 18.10 1.81 -7.81
C VAL A 138 19.40 1.08 -7.40
N ARG A 139 20.31 1.78 -6.71
CA ARG A 139 21.55 1.16 -6.20
C ARG A 139 21.25 -0.01 -5.26
N LEU A 140 20.31 0.15 -4.34
CA LEU A 140 19.92 -0.92 -3.42
C LEU A 140 19.23 -2.07 -4.15
N ALA A 141 18.37 -1.79 -5.11
CA ALA A 141 17.70 -2.81 -5.93
C ALA A 141 18.70 -3.65 -6.74
N GLY A 142 19.88 -3.11 -7.07
CA GLY A 142 20.98 -3.81 -7.73
C GLY A 142 21.99 -4.49 -6.79
N SER A 143 21.78 -4.48 -5.48
CA SER A 143 22.71 -5.06 -4.50
C SER A 143 22.79 -6.60 -4.59
N SER A 144 23.92 -7.17 -4.23
CA SER A 144 24.06 -8.62 -4.03
C SER A 144 23.27 -9.12 -2.79
N ASN A 145 22.96 -8.24 -1.84
CA ASN A 145 22.23 -8.57 -0.63
C ASN A 145 20.71 -8.54 -0.87
N THR A 146 20.03 -9.65 -0.62
CA THR A 146 18.57 -9.80 -0.83
C THR A 146 17.74 -8.80 -0.04
N VAL A 147 18.14 -8.49 1.20
CA VAL A 147 17.42 -7.52 2.06
C VAL A 147 17.54 -6.11 1.48
N GLU A 148 18.71 -5.75 0.96
CA GLU A 148 18.91 -4.46 0.29
C GLU A 148 18.13 -4.36 -1.01
N ARG A 149 18.16 -5.43 -1.84
CA ARG A 149 17.35 -5.45 -3.08
C ARG A 149 15.86 -5.26 -2.79
N LYS A 150 15.34 -6.00 -1.80
CA LYS A 150 13.95 -5.86 -1.37
C LYS A 150 13.63 -4.42 -0.96
N TYR A 151 14.46 -3.84 -0.10
CA TYR A 151 14.29 -2.44 0.35
C TYR A 151 14.34 -1.44 -0.81
N GLY A 152 15.25 -1.66 -1.77
CA GLY A 152 15.35 -0.84 -2.98
C GLY A 152 14.04 -0.86 -3.79
N PHE A 153 13.45 -2.03 -4.04
CA PHE A 153 12.17 -2.13 -4.75
C PHE A 153 10.99 -1.59 -3.94
N GLU A 154 10.96 -1.73 -2.62
CA GLU A 154 9.96 -1.08 -1.75
C GLU A 154 9.98 0.45 -1.88
N LEU A 155 11.18 1.05 -1.94
CA LEU A 155 11.31 2.47 -2.21
C LEU A 155 10.87 2.83 -3.62
N LEU A 156 11.26 2.07 -4.65
CA LEU A 156 10.83 2.31 -6.04
C LEU A 156 9.30 2.21 -6.19
N ASP A 157 8.65 1.28 -5.50
CA ASP A 157 7.18 1.21 -5.48
C ASP A 157 6.55 2.49 -4.92
N SER A 158 7.05 2.96 -3.78
CA SER A 158 6.53 4.15 -3.09
C SER A 158 6.78 5.44 -3.87
N LEU A 159 7.97 5.59 -4.46
CA LEU A 159 8.36 6.77 -5.22
C LEU A 159 7.73 6.80 -6.61
N SER A 160 7.40 5.63 -7.18
CA SER A 160 6.87 5.49 -8.54
C SER A 160 7.63 6.34 -9.58
N PRO A 161 8.97 6.26 -9.62
CA PRO A 161 9.77 7.18 -10.41
C PRO A 161 9.59 6.93 -11.92
N ASP A 162 9.41 8.00 -12.67
CA ASP A 162 9.45 7.96 -14.14
C ASP A 162 10.89 8.14 -14.65
N SER A 163 11.78 7.22 -14.31
CA SER A 163 13.16 7.22 -14.79
C SER A 163 13.48 5.95 -15.56
N ALA A 164 14.28 6.08 -16.62
CA ALA A 164 14.72 4.94 -17.44
C ALA A 164 15.52 3.93 -16.62
N GLU A 165 16.35 4.42 -15.67
CA GLU A 165 17.14 3.58 -14.79
C GLU A 165 16.27 2.74 -13.85
N ALA A 166 15.25 3.34 -13.22
CA ALA A 166 14.33 2.61 -12.36
C ALA A 166 13.54 1.56 -13.14
N ARG A 167 13.00 1.93 -14.33
CA ARG A 167 12.30 0.98 -15.21
C ARG A 167 13.23 -0.15 -15.66
N GLY A 168 14.48 0.17 -16.06
CA GLY A 168 15.47 -0.84 -16.43
C GLY A 168 15.79 -1.81 -15.31
N MET A 169 15.95 -1.31 -14.08
CA MET A 169 16.19 -2.14 -12.89
C MET A 169 15.02 -3.08 -12.58
N ILE A 170 13.77 -2.57 -12.64
CA ILE A 170 12.58 -3.40 -12.45
C ILE A 170 12.51 -4.51 -13.51
N LYS A 171 12.67 -4.18 -14.79
CA LYS A 171 12.67 -5.16 -15.88
C LYS A 171 13.75 -6.23 -15.70
N GLN A 172 14.97 -5.82 -15.35
CA GLN A 172 16.07 -6.75 -15.09
C GLN A 172 15.72 -7.71 -13.94
N ALA A 173 15.17 -7.19 -12.84
CA ALA A 173 14.78 -8.03 -11.71
C ALA A 173 13.70 -9.03 -12.10
N LEU A 174 12.65 -8.61 -12.81
CA LEU A 174 11.61 -9.52 -13.27
C LEU A 174 12.15 -10.64 -14.16
N ALA A 175 13.27 -10.41 -14.88
CA ALA A 175 13.91 -11.41 -15.74
C ALA A 175 14.88 -12.35 -15.01
N THR A 176 15.55 -11.89 -13.95
CA THR A 176 16.73 -12.58 -13.40
C THR A 176 16.68 -12.87 -11.91
N GLU A 177 15.78 -12.23 -11.16
CA GLU A 177 15.70 -12.42 -9.70
C GLU A 177 15.19 -13.82 -9.35
N GLN A 178 15.79 -14.41 -8.32
CA GLN A 178 15.45 -15.75 -7.84
C GLN A 178 14.70 -15.75 -6.52
N SER A 179 14.79 -14.65 -5.74
CA SER A 179 14.05 -14.53 -4.47
C SER A 179 12.60 -14.14 -4.75
N PRO A 180 11.62 -14.99 -4.36
CA PRO A 180 10.20 -14.67 -4.53
C PRO A 180 9.79 -13.35 -3.84
N GLU A 181 10.37 -13.06 -2.67
CA GLU A 181 10.07 -11.84 -1.92
C GLU A 181 10.53 -10.58 -2.66
N VAL A 182 11.69 -10.64 -3.32
CA VAL A 182 12.21 -9.52 -4.14
C VAL A 182 11.42 -9.39 -5.43
N LEU A 183 11.08 -10.52 -6.09
CA LEU A 183 10.20 -10.51 -7.28
C LEU A 183 8.85 -9.86 -6.99
N VAL A 184 8.25 -10.16 -5.85
CA VAL A 184 6.98 -9.51 -5.43
C VAL A 184 7.16 -7.99 -5.32
N GLN A 185 8.24 -7.51 -4.72
CA GLN A 185 8.49 -6.07 -4.62
C GLN A 185 8.76 -5.44 -5.99
N ALA A 186 9.49 -6.11 -6.87
CA ALA A 186 9.70 -5.64 -8.23
C ALA A 186 8.37 -5.56 -9.03
N LEU A 187 7.48 -6.56 -8.85
CA LEU A 187 6.14 -6.55 -9.45
C LEU A 187 5.25 -5.41 -8.90
N LEU A 188 5.36 -5.08 -7.61
CA LEU A 188 4.65 -3.95 -7.00
C LEU A 188 5.19 -2.61 -7.51
N ALA A 189 6.50 -2.50 -7.68
CA ALA A 189 7.16 -1.31 -8.22
C ALA A 189 6.88 -1.10 -9.73
N LEU A 190 6.41 -2.14 -10.44
CA LEU A 190 6.07 -2.05 -11.86
C LEU A 190 4.80 -1.24 -12.05
N LYS A 191 4.91 -0.05 -12.64
CA LYS A 191 3.76 0.82 -12.94
C LYS A 191 3.57 0.91 -14.46
N PRO A 192 2.34 0.77 -14.96
CA PRO A 192 2.06 1.08 -16.35
C PRO A 192 2.30 2.58 -16.58
N GLY A 193 3.14 2.88 -17.54
CA GLY A 193 3.48 4.24 -17.96
C GLY A 193 3.32 4.40 -19.46
N ALA A 194 3.77 5.54 -20.00
CA ALA A 194 3.92 5.72 -21.43
C ALA A 194 5.10 4.85 -21.91
N SER A 195 4.80 3.62 -22.31
CA SER A 195 5.77 2.67 -22.85
C SER A 195 5.57 2.55 -24.35
N GLU A 196 6.67 2.34 -25.08
CA GLU A 196 6.57 1.96 -26.49
C GLU A 196 5.84 0.61 -26.60
N PRO A 197 5.08 0.37 -27.69
CA PRO A 197 4.31 -0.86 -27.86
C PRO A 197 5.14 -2.15 -27.69
N GLU A 198 6.37 -2.17 -28.22
CA GLU A 198 7.28 -3.29 -28.14
C GLU A 198 7.71 -3.57 -26.69
N GLU A 199 7.87 -2.52 -25.90
CA GLU A 199 8.20 -2.63 -24.47
C GLU A 199 7.03 -3.23 -23.69
N ALA A 200 5.80 -2.82 -24.02
CA ALA A 200 4.59 -3.37 -23.41
C ALA A 200 4.43 -4.86 -23.74
N ASP A 201 4.66 -5.26 -24.99
CA ASP A 201 4.57 -6.66 -25.44
C ASP A 201 5.61 -7.56 -24.73
N GLN A 202 6.86 -7.07 -24.58
CA GLN A 202 7.90 -7.76 -23.82
C GLN A 202 7.48 -7.93 -22.35
N MET A 203 6.90 -6.89 -21.74
CA MET A 203 6.43 -6.95 -20.37
C MET A 203 5.28 -7.95 -20.20
N VAL A 204 4.30 -7.94 -21.09
CA VAL A 204 3.21 -8.92 -21.11
C VAL A 204 3.76 -10.34 -21.19
N SER A 205 4.73 -10.59 -22.08
CA SER A 205 5.37 -11.91 -22.22
C SER A 205 6.07 -12.35 -20.92
N GLN A 206 6.76 -11.44 -20.26
CA GLN A 206 7.45 -11.70 -18.99
C GLN A 206 6.46 -11.95 -17.84
N LEU A 207 5.40 -11.18 -17.74
CA LEU A 207 4.32 -11.36 -16.76
C LEU A 207 3.60 -12.71 -16.95
N LYS A 208 3.38 -13.15 -18.20
CA LYS A 208 2.83 -14.48 -18.51
C LYS A 208 3.73 -15.60 -18.00
N ALA A 209 5.05 -15.47 -18.13
CA ALA A 209 6.01 -16.44 -17.58
C ALA A 209 5.98 -16.46 -16.04
N LEU A 210 5.98 -15.29 -15.39
CA LEU A 210 5.91 -15.17 -13.93
C LEU A 210 4.57 -15.63 -13.35
N ALA A 211 3.48 -15.58 -14.13
CA ALA A 211 2.18 -16.15 -13.74
C ALA A 211 2.20 -17.67 -13.57
N GLN A 212 3.27 -18.36 -14.02
CA GLN A 212 3.51 -19.80 -13.82
C GLN A 212 4.54 -20.08 -12.72
N HIS A 213 4.99 -19.07 -11.97
CA HIS A 213 6.00 -19.22 -10.95
C HIS A 213 5.57 -20.19 -9.83
N GLY A 214 6.52 -20.89 -9.19
CA GLY A 214 6.26 -21.82 -8.09
C GLY A 214 5.60 -21.17 -6.87
N ASP A 215 5.98 -19.94 -6.55
CA ASP A 215 5.44 -19.15 -5.44
C ASP A 215 4.11 -18.48 -5.80
N ALA A 216 3.10 -18.62 -4.91
CA ALA A 216 1.74 -18.12 -5.14
C ALA A 216 1.66 -16.58 -5.13
N ALA A 217 2.48 -15.90 -4.31
CA ALA A 217 2.47 -14.44 -4.26
C ALA A 217 3.04 -13.85 -5.56
N VAL A 218 4.09 -14.47 -6.13
CA VAL A 218 4.62 -14.07 -7.44
C VAL A 218 3.56 -14.27 -8.52
N ARG A 219 2.89 -15.44 -8.59
CA ARG A 219 1.79 -15.67 -9.56
C ARG A 219 0.68 -14.63 -9.40
N ARG A 220 0.23 -14.38 -8.17
CA ARG A 220 -0.82 -13.41 -7.86
C ARG A 220 -0.49 -12.01 -8.39
N HIS A 221 0.70 -11.50 -8.07
CA HIS A 221 1.10 -10.16 -8.49
C HIS A 221 1.34 -10.07 -9.99
N SER A 222 1.87 -11.13 -10.62
CA SER A 222 2.02 -11.21 -12.08
C SER A 222 0.68 -11.17 -12.80
N ILE A 223 -0.34 -11.88 -12.31
CA ILE A 223 -1.71 -11.86 -12.84
C ILE A 223 -2.33 -10.46 -12.69
N MET A 224 -2.15 -9.80 -11.55
CA MET A 224 -2.63 -8.44 -11.34
C MET A 224 -1.99 -7.45 -12.32
N GLN A 225 -0.67 -7.53 -12.50
CA GLN A 225 0.06 -6.71 -13.45
C GLN A 225 -0.35 -7.03 -14.91
N LEU A 226 -0.57 -8.31 -15.24
CA LEU A 226 -1.06 -8.71 -16.56
C LEU A 226 -2.39 -8.01 -16.89
N GLY A 227 -3.31 -7.91 -15.93
CA GLY A 227 -4.56 -7.17 -16.08
C GLY A 227 -4.38 -5.68 -16.41
N GLN A 228 -3.27 -5.07 -15.97
CA GLN A 228 -2.96 -3.67 -16.22
C GLN A 228 -2.21 -3.44 -17.54
N TRP A 229 -1.27 -4.34 -17.87
CA TRP A 229 -0.36 -4.19 -19.01
C TRP A 229 -0.93 -4.74 -20.32
N ASP A 230 -1.70 -5.82 -20.26
CA ASP A 230 -2.23 -6.49 -21.45
C ASP A 230 -3.44 -5.74 -22.05
N LYS A 231 -3.17 -4.78 -22.90
CA LYS A 231 -4.21 -4.04 -23.62
C LYS A 231 -4.70 -4.75 -24.90
N LYS A 232 -3.95 -5.76 -25.36
CA LYS A 232 -4.27 -6.53 -26.59
C LYS A 232 -5.07 -7.81 -26.31
N GLY A 233 -5.14 -8.24 -25.02
CA GLY A 233 -5.82 -9.48 -24.64
C GLY A 233 -5.01 -10.75 -24.91
N GLU A 234 -3.69 -10.63 -25.07
CA GLU A 234 -2.77 -11.75 -25.35
C GLU A 234 -2.57 -12.69 -24.15
N GLY A 235 -2.95 -12.24 -22.95
CA GLY A 235 -2.91 -13.01 -21.70
C GLY A 235 -4.19 -13.74 -21.35
N ALA A 236 -5.20 -13.76 -22.23
CA ALA A 236 -6.51 -14.34 -21.94
C ALA A 236 -6.43 -15.81 -21.48
N ASP A 237 -5.58 -16.61 -22.09
CA ASP A 237 -5.40 -18.03 -21.73
C ASP A 237 -4.74 -18.19 -20.34
N VAL A 238 -3.77 -17.32 -20.04
CA VAL A 238 -3.10 -17.30 -18.72
C VAL A 238 -4.08 -16.86 -17.64
N LEU A 239 -4.93 -15.87 -17.91
CA LEU A 239 -5.99 -15.45 -16.98
C LEU A 239 -7.03 -16.56 -16.77
N ALA A 240 -7.43 -17.27 -17.84
CA ALA A 240 -8.34 -18.41 -17.74
C ALA A 240 -7.75 -19.54 -16.88
N GLN A 241 -6.46 -19.86 -17.07
CA GLN A 241 -5.74 -20.84 -16.26
C GLN A 241 -5.65 -20.41 -14.78
N ALA A 242 -5.36 -19.12 -14.52
CA ALA A 242 -5.25 -18.59 -13.16
C ALA A 242 -6.57 -18.64 -12.38
N LEU A 243 -7.74 -18.66 -13.06
CA LEU A 243 -9.05 -18.91 -12.41
C LEU A 243 -9.16 -20.31 -11.80
N SER A 244 -8.30 -21.25 -12.19
CA SER A 244 -8.24 -22.62 -11.66
C SER A 244 -6.98 -22.85 -10.81
N ASP A 245 -6.29 -21.78 -10.39
CA ASP A 245 -5.08 -21.92 -9.54
C ASP A 245 -5.41 -22.56 -8.20
N ARG A 246 -4.44 -23.34 -7.68
CA ARG A 246 -4.57 -23.98 -6.36
C ARG A 246 -4.67 -22.96 -5.21
N ALA A 247 -4.05 -21.79 -5.37
CA ALA A 247 -4.06 -20.72 -4.39
C ALA A 247 -5.28 -19.80 -4.61
N THR A 248 -6.06 -19.61 -3.56
CA THR A 248 -7.28 -18.78 -3.56
C THR A 248 -7.01 -17.34 -3.96
N GLU A 249 -5.93 -16.78 -3.49
CA GLU A 249 -5.49 -15.42 -3.80
C GLU A 249 -5.10 -15.22 -5.27
N VAL A 250 -4.65 -16.25 -5.96
CA VAL A 250 -4.37 -16.22 -7.40
C VAL A 250 -5.67 -16.23 -8.20
N ARG A 251 -6.63 -17.09 -7.82
CA ARG A 251 -7.97 -17.11 -8.45
C ARG A 251 -8.67 -15.76 -8.30
N GLN A 252 -8.59 -15.15 -7.11
CA GLN A 252 -9.16 -13.83 -6.87
C GLN A 252 -8.48 -12.74 -7.73
N ALA A 253 -7.16 -12.76 -7.83
CA ALA A 253 -6.41 -11.86 -8.70
C ALA A 253 -6.81 -12.00 -10.17
N ALA A 254 -7.05 -13.24 -10.64
CA ALA A 254 -7.49 -13.50 -12.01
C ALA A 254 -8.88 -12.90 -12.30
N ILE A 255 -9.85 -13.05 -11.37
CA ILE A 255 -11.17 -12.42 -11.51
C ILE A 255 -11.04 -10.90 -11.63
N PHE A 256 -10.21 -10.29 -10.75
CA PHE A 256 -9.96 -8.86 -10.75
C PHE A 256 -9.30 -8.39 -12.06
N ALA A 257 -8.24 -9.08 -12.52
CA ALA A 257 -7.53 -8.77 -13.75
C ALA A 257 -8.44 -8.83 -14.98
N ILE A 258 -9.30 -9.85 -15.08
CA ILE A 258 -10.31 -10.00 -16.14
C ILE A 258 -11.33 -8.86 -16.09
N ALA A 259 -11.75 -8.46 -14.92
CA ALA A 259 -12.67 -7.34 -14.77
C ALA A 259 -12.03 -6.02 -15.20
N GLN A 260 -10.73 -5.85 -14.96
CA GLN A 260 -9.97 -4.64 -15.25
C GLN A 260 -9.62 -4.48 -16.73
N ASN A 261 -9.07 -5.53 -17.37
CA ASN A 261 -8.66 -5.45 -18.78
C ASN A 261 -9.80 -5.74 -19.77
N GLY A 262 -10.93 -6.21 -19.27
CA GLY A 262 -12.09 -6.51 -20.10
C GLY A 262 -11.93 -7.76 -20.96
N ALA A 263 -10.99 -8.67 -20.66
CA ALA A 263 -10.78 -9.91 -21.40
C ALA A 263 -12.06 -10.73 -21.51
N ARG A 264 -12.35 -11.20 -22.72
CA ARG A 264 -13.54 -11.98 -23.05
C ARG A 264 -13.13 -13.14 -23.95
N SER A 265 -13.21 -14.35 -23.40
CA SER A 265 -13.07 -15.59 -24.17
C SER A 265 -14.03 -16.65 -23.60
N ASP A 266 -14.34 -17.65 -24.40
CA ASP A 266 -15.18 -18.76 -23.91
C ASP A 266 -14.49 -19.55 -22.80
N SER A 267 -13.16 -19.65 -22.81
CA SER A 267 -12.39 -20.27 -21.72
C SER A 267 -12.52 -19.52 -20.42
N ILE A 268 -12.41 -18.17 -20.44
CA ILE A 268 -12.64 -17.33 -19.25
C ILE A 268 -14.07 -17.49 -18.74
N LYS A 269 -15.07 -17.43 -19.63
CA LYS A 269 -16.48 -17.61 -19.27
C LYS A 269 -16.69 -18.95 -18.57
N ALA A 270 -16.20 -20.03 -19.17
CA ALA A 270 -16.35 -21.38 -18.63
C ALA A 270 -15.68 -21.50 -17.24
N SER A 271 -14.46 -20.97 -17.07
CA SER A 271 -13.74 -20.99 -15.79
C SER A 271 -14.44 -20.16 -14.71
N LEU A 272 -14.96 -18.98 -15.06
CA LEU A 272 -15.76 -18.16 -14.13
C LEU A 272 -17.05 -18.86 -13.70
N MET A 273 -17.76 -19.49 -14.65
CA MET A 273 -18.95 -20.30 -14.36
C MET A 273 -18.62 -21.48 -13.44
N ALA A 274 -17.49 -22.15 -13.64
CA ALA A 274 -17.04 -23.23 -12.77
C ALA A 274 -16.83 -22.72 -11.32
N ILE A 275 -16.22 -21.56 -11.13
CA ILE A 275 -16.06 -20.92 -9.80
C ILE A 275 -17.44 -20.62 -9.18
N VAL A 276 -18.34 -19.99 -9.93
CA VAL A 276 -19.70 -19.66 -9.45
C VAL A 276 -20.43 -20.90 -8.95
N MET A 277 -20.30 -22.02 -9.64
CA MET A 277 -20.96 -23.30 -9.31
C MET A 277 -20.25 -24.09 -8.22
N ASN A 278 -18.98 -23.80 -7.92
CA ASN A 278 -18.19 -24.54 -6.94
C ASN A 278 -18.59 -24.17 -5.51
N THR A 279 -19.35 -25.03 -4.83
CA THR A 279 -19.79 -24.83 -3.44
C THR A 279 -18.67 -24.94 -2.40
N GLN A 280 -17.48 -25.44 -2.78
CA GLN A 280 -16.30 -25.48 -1.91
C GLN A 280 -15.51 -24.17 -1.96
N GLU A 281 -15.80 -23.31 -2.92
CA GLU A 281 -15.19 -21.98 -3.01
C GLU A 281 -15.85 -21.02 -2.02
N THR A 282 -15.09 -20.01 -1.56
CA THR A 282 -15.60 -19.00 -0.64
C THR A 282 -16.74 -18.20 -1.26
N ARG A 283 -17.67 -17.73 -0.41
CA ARG A 283 -18.78 -16.89 -0.86
C ARG A 283 -18.32 -15.64 -1.60
N ASP A 284 -17.22 -15.02 -1.15
CA ASP A 284 -16.68 -13.79 -1.72
C ASP A 284 -16.13 -13.99 -3.13
N ILE A 285 -15.38 -15.09 -3.35
CA ILE A 285 -14.84 -15.43 -4.67
C ILE A 285 -15.96 -15.82 -5.63
N ARG A 286 -16.92 -16.64 -5.17
CA ARG A 286 -18.10 -16.97 -5.96
C ARG A 286 -18.91 -15.73 -6.35
N GLY A 287 -19.07 -14.77 -5.41
CA GLY A 287 -19.74 -13.49 -5.64
C GLY A 287 -19.00 -12.62 -6.66
N SER A 288 -17.68 -12.53 -6.54
CA SER A 288 -16.84 -11.81 -7.51
C SER A 288 -16.87 -12.43 -8.89
N ALA A 289 -16.81 -13.76 -8.98
CA ALA A 289 -16.93 -14.48 -10.24
C ALA A 289 -18.32 -14.30 -10.87
N LEU A 290 -19.39 -14.30 -10.06
CA LEU A 290 -20.75 -14.04 -10.52
C LEU A 290 -20.88 -12.65 -11.15
N GLN A 291 -20.33 -11.61 -10.53
CA GLN A 291 -20.30 -10.27 -11.11
C GLN A 291 -19.50 -10.22 -12.42
N ALA A 292 -18.40 -10.97 -12.52
CA ALA A 292 -17.61 -11.04 -13.74
C ALA A 292 -18.39 -11.74 -14.87
N VAL A 293 -19.15 -12.82 -14.57
CA VAL A 293 -19.98 -13.54 -15.52
C VAL A 293 -21.10 -12.69 -16.09
N GLU A 294 -21.67 -11.75 -15.33
CA GLU A 294 -22.72 -10.82 -15.80
C GLU A 294 -22.31 -9.99 -17.04
N ARG A 295 -21.02 -9.93 -17.33
CA ARG A 295 -20.47 -9.22 -18.48
C ARG A 295 -20.36 -10.08 -19.77
N PHE A 296 -20.74 -11.35 -19.69
CA PHE A 296 -20.70 -12.31 -20.80
C PHE A 296 -22.10 -12.61 -21.34
N SER A 297 -22.19 -12.93 -22.62
CA SER A 297 -23.42 -13.49 -23.19
C SER A 297 -23.53 -14.96 -22.78
N LEU A 298 -24.62 -15.31 -22.10
CA LEU A 298 -24.90 -16.66 -21.62
C LEU A 298 -25.92 -17.35 -22.56
N THR A 299 -25.73 -18.63 -22.79
CA THR A 299 -26.77 -19.48 -23.36
C THR A 299 -27.94 -19.63 -22.37
N LYS A 300 -29.06 -20.19 -22.82
CA LYS A 300 -30.21 -20.44 -21.94
C LYS A 300 -29.87 -21.38 -20.77
N GLU A 301 -29.05 -22.38 -21.02
CA GLU A 301 -28.59 -23.38 -20.05
C GLU A 301 -27.60 -22.77 -19.06
N GLU A 302 -26.64 -21.98 -19.55
CA GLU A 302 -25.70 -21.23 -18.74
C GLU A 302 -26.45 -20.25 -17.83
N TYR A 303 -27.44 -19.52 -18.36
CA TYR A 303 -28.24 -18.57 -17.59
C TYR A 303 -29.05 -19.27 -16.49
N ALA A 304 -29.64 -20.43 -16.76
CA ALA A 304 -30.38 -21.18 -15.74
C ALA A 304 -29.45 -21.59 -14.56
N SER A 305 -28.25 -22.07 -14.89
CA SER A 305 -27.23 -22.43 -13.89
C SER A 305 -26.75 -21.22 -13.10
N PHE A 306 -26.48 -20.11 -13.79
CA PHE A 306 -26.11 -18.83 -13.21
C PHE A 306 -27.17 -18.30 -12.23
N ALA A 307 -28.45 -18.27 -12.67
CA ALA A 307 -29.55 -17.79 -11.85
C ALA A 307 -29.74 -18.60 -10.57
N LYS A 308 -29.61 -19.95 -10.66
CA LYS A 308 -29.65 -20.85 -9.49
C LYS A 308 -28.52 -20.52 -8.51
N ALA A 309 -27.27 -20.37 -8.99
CA ALA A 309 -26.14 -20.06 -8.14
C ALA A 309 -26.27 -18.66 -7.51
N LYS A 310 -26.80 -17.68 -8.25
CA LYS A 310 -27.07 -16.33 -7.76
C LYS A 310 -28.08 -16.35 -6.61
N ALA A 311 -29.19 -17.06 -6.76
CA ALA A 311 -30.20 -17.22 -5.71
C ALA A 311 -29.61 -17.86 -4.44
N GLN A 312 -28.80 -18.93 -4.59
CA GLN A 312 -28.12 -19.57 -3.45
C GLN A 312 -27.16 -18.63 -2.72
N LEU A 313 -26.42 -17.77 -3.43
CA LEU A 313 -25.51 -16.81 -2.83
C LEU A 313 -26.24 -15.67 -2.13
N GLN A 314 -27.41 -15.28 -2.60
CA GLN A 314 -28.25 -14.21 -2.03
C GLN A 314 -29.15 -14.68 -0.87
N GLY A 315 -29.23 -16.00 -0.63
CA GLY A 315 -30.07 -16.58 0.42
C GLY A 315 -31.56 -16.61 0.04
N LEU A 316 -31.86 -16.59 -1.26
CA LEU A 316 -33.21 -16.66 -1.85
C LEU A 316 -33.56 -18.09 -2.23
#